data_52b7a854790dc240c14ce044990976c0
#
_entry.id   52b7a854790dc240c14ce044990976c0
#
_cell.length_a   1.000
_cell.length_b   1.000
_cell.length_c   1.000
_cell.angle_alpha   90.00
_cell.angle_beta   90.00
_cell.angle_gamma   90.00
#
_symmetry.space_group_name_H-M   'P 1'
#
loop_
_entity.id
_entity.type
_entity.pdbx_description
1 polymer ?
#
loop_
_entity_poly.entity_id
_entity_poly.type
_entity_poly.pdbx_seq_one_letter_code
_entity_poly.pdbx_strand_id
1 'polypeptide(L)'
;MRSVIVFTKPRPAHYAIFNLPEGPVRVPVPPTYVRYGAVARELRESLLAGPLAEAQLAPLPAPLKNVASRLGLVVYGRNNITYAPGAGSYHQLLGYACDLEPPASGPGLRQAMPPETALDCEGCGLCREACPTGAIPDDDRFVLKAGRCLTFLDESTDSWPEWLPSSTHHALIGCLICQRPVR
;
A
#
# COMPACT_ATOMS: atom_id res chain seq x y z
N MET A 1 15.12 -5.97 -19.40
CA MET A 1 14.91 -6.18 -17.95
C MET A 1 15.45 -7.54 -17.58
N ARG A 2 16.38 -7.60 -16.66
CA ARG A 2 17.02 -8.83 -16.16
C ARG A 2 16.71 -9.08 -14.68
N SER A 3 16.43 -8.02 -13.94
CA SER A 3 16.03 -8.12 -12.54
C SER A 3 14.97 -7.10 -12.17
N VAL A 4 14.37 -7.29 -11.00
CA VAL A 4 13.47 -6.33 -10.36
C VAL A 4 14.00 -5.99 -8.98
N ILE A 5 13.85 -4.73 -8.61
CA ILE A 5 14.26 -4.24 -7.29
C ILE A 5 13.02 -3.63 -6.64
N VAL A 6 12.68 -4.10 -5.44
CA VAL A 6 11.51 -3.63 -4.71
C VAL A 6 11.91 -3.19 -3.32
N PHE A 7 11.36 -2.08 -2.90
CA PHE A 7 11.57 -1.48 -1.58
C PHE A 7 10.26 -1.29 -0.85
N THR A 8 10.32 -1.43 0.46
CA THR A 8 9.32 -0.92 1.37
C THR A 8 9.89 0.29 2.10
N LYS A 9 9.18 1.39 2.07
CA LYS A 9 9.55 2.61 2.81
C LYS A 9 8.52 2.89 3.88
N PRO A 10 8.84 2.79 5.18
CA PRO A 10 7.95 3.18 6.25
C PRO A 10 7.48 4.63 6.09
N ARG A 11 6.22 4.88 6.33
CA ARG A 11 5.60 6.20 6.23
C ARG A 11 4.67 6.42 7.42
N PRO A 12 4.81 7.52 8.15
CA PRO A 12 3.87 7.84 9.23
C PRO A 12 2.48 8.16 8.67
N ALA A 13 1.50 8.15 9.54
CA ALA A 13 0.19 8.70 9.20
C ALA A 13 0.29 10.19 8.87
N HIS A 14 -0.32 10.60 7.78
CA HIS A 14 -0.37 11.98 7.33
C HIS A 14 -1.78 12.54 7.48
N TYR A 15 -1.86 13.85 7.68
CA TYR A 15 -3.12 14.57 7.81
C TYR A 15 -3.05 15.88 7.04
N ALA A 16 -4.07 16.18 6.29
CA ALA A 16 -4.37 17.54 5.85
C ALA A 16 -5.07 18.27 7.01
N ILE A 17 -4.74 19.54 7.22
CA ILE A 17 -5.38 20.38 8.23
C ILE A 17 -6.13 21.48 7.52
N PHE A 18 -7.44 21.53 7.73
CA PHE A 18 -8.31 22.59 7.23
C PHE A 18 -8.67 23.51 8.40
N ASN A 19 -8.35 24.79 8.25
CA ASN A 19 -8.73 25.81 9.24
C ASN A 19 -10.12 26.32 8.90
N LEU A 20 -11.13 25.80 9.58
CA LEU A 20 -12.53 26.22 9.45
C LEU A 20 -12.88 27.25 10.52
N PRO A 21 -13.97 28.05 10.36
CA PRO A 21 -14.40 28.99 11.38
C PRO A 21 -14.64 28.36 12.76
N GLU A 22 -15.12 27.12 12.77
CA GLU A 22 -15.41 26.31 13.97
C GLU A 22 -14.15 25.68 14.59
N GLY A 23 -13.00 25.83 13.96
CA GLY A 23 -11.72 25.30 14.40
C GLY A 23 -11.04 24.37 13.38
N PRO A 24 -9.80 23.94 13.66
CA PRO A 24 -9.04 23.10 12.72
C PRO A 24 -9.58 21.68 12.65
N VAL A 25 -9.82 21.19 11.44
CA VAL A 25 -10.21 19.81 11.15
C VAL A 25 -9.03 19.06 10.53
N ARG A 26 -8.71 17.89 11.10
CA ARG A 26 -7.65 17.00 10.61
C ARG A 26 -8.26 15.87 9.79
N VAL A 27 -7.90 15.81 8.52
CA VAL A 27 -8.38 14.79 7.58
C VAL A 27 -7.22 13.87 7.21
N PRO A 28 -7.32 12.55 7.39
CA PRO A 28 -6.24 11.63 7.09
C PRO A 28 -5.97 11.53 5.59
N VAL A 29 -4.69 11.34 5.26
CA VAL A 29 -4.22 11.09 3.90
C VAL A 29 -3.44 9.78 3.91
N PRO A 30 -3.85 8.78 3.12
CA PRO A 30 -3.12 7.52 3.05
C PRO A 30 -1.67 7.73 2.59
N PRO A 31 -0.70 7.00 3.17
CA PRO A 31 0.73 7.18 2.88
C PRO A 31 1.07 7.07 1.39
N THR A 32 0.34 6.24 0.67
CA THR A 32 0.55 5.98 -0.77
C THR A 32 0.45 7.24 -1.63
N TYR A 33 -0.42 8.20 -1.25
CA TYR A 33 -0.61 9.44 -2.02
C TYR A 33 0.40 10.54 -1.67
N VAL A 34 1.12 10.40 -0.55
CA VAL A 34 2.00 11.46 -0.06
C VAL A 34 3.34 11.42 -0.77
N ARG A 35 3.54 12.36 -1.73
CA ARG A 35 4.81 12.56 -2.45
C ARG A 35 5.37 11.30 -3.12
N TYR A 36 4.53 10.34 -3.53
CA TYR A 36 4.98 9.07 -4.08
C TYR A 36 5.99 9.26 -5.23
N GLY A 37 5.66 10.08 -6.22
CA GLY A 37 6.53 10.33 -7.37
C GLY A 37 7.88 10.98 -7.01
N ALA A 38 7.88 11.90 -6.03
CA ALA A 38 9.13 12.50 -5.55
C ALA A 38 10.01 11.47 -4.83
N VAL A 39 9.41 10.67 -3.95
CA VAL A 39 10.12 9.60 -3.22
C VAL A 39 10.69 8.56 -4.18
N ALA A 40 9.93 8.15 -5.19
CA ALA A 40 10.40 7.22 -6.21
C ALA A 40 11.59 7.80 -7.00
N ARG A 41 11.51 9.06 -7.41
CA ARG A 41 12.61 9.73 -8.12
C ARG A 41 13.84 9.85 -7.26
N GLU A 42 13.72 10.36 -6.03
CA GLU A 42 14.84 10.51 -5.08
C GLU A 42 15.55 9.17 -4.83
N LEU A 43 14.78 8.10 -4.65
CA LEU A 43 15.34 6.75 -4.47
C LEU A 43 16.07 6.29 -5.73
N ARG A 44 15.49 6.46 -6.92
CA ARG A 44 16.13 6.10 -8.19
C ARG A 44 17.45 6.85 -8.38
N GLU A 45 17.47 8.15 -8.14
CA GLU A 45 18.67 8.99 -8.24
C GLU A 45 19.76 8.52 -7.26
N SER A 46 19.38 8.21 -6.01
CA SER A 46 20.31 7.66 -5.01
C SER A 46 20.91 6.32 -5.42
N LEU A 47 20.13 5.42 -6.02
CA LEU A 47 20.60 4.13 -6.51
C LEU A 47 21.60 4.30 -7.67
N LEU A 48 21.31 5.20 -8.61
CA LEU A 48 22.16 5.49 -9.75
C LEU A 48 23.41 6.30 -9.38
N ALA A 49 23.39 7.07 -8.31
CA ALA A 49 24.56 7.76 -7.78
C ALA A 49 25.49 6.83 -6.96
N GLY A 50 25.06 5.61 -6.67
CA GLY A 50 25.78 4.69 -5.81
C GLY A 50 25.81 3.26 -6.34
N PRO A 51 25.10 2.31 -5.72
CA PRO A 51 25.30 0.88 -5.97
C PRO A 51 24.89 0.41 -7.38
N LEU A 52 24.12 1.21 -8.11
CA LEU A 52 23.62 0.88 -9.45
C LEU A 52 24.00 1.94 -10.49
N ALA A 53 25.20 2.52 -10.37
CA ALA A 53 25.65 3.63 -11.24
C ALA A 53 25.66 3.25 -12.73
N GLU A 54 25.88 1.98 -13.06
CA GLU A 54 25.93 1.49 -14.44
C GLU A 54 24.57 0.94 -14.93
N ALA A 55 23.55 0.92 -14.06
CA ALA A 55 22.26 0.35 -14.39
C ALA A 55 21.33 1.32 -15.12
N GLN A 56 20.45 0.75 -15.92
CA GLN A 56 19.25 1.42 -16.35
C GLN A 56 18.08 0.99 -15.47
N LEU A 57 17.47 1.97 -14.80
CA LEU A 57 16.31 1.76 -13.92
C LEU A 57 15.08 2.45 -14.50
N ALA A 58 14.03 1.68 -14.70
CA ALA A 58 12.70 2.17 -15.07
C ALA A 58 11.68 1.82 -13.98
N PRO A 59 10.63 2.60 -13.78
CA PRO A 59 9.52 2.19 -12.91
C PRO A 59 9.01 0.81 -13.29
N LEU A 60 8.79 -0.06 -12.32
CA LEU A 60 8.30 -1.41 -12.56
C LEU A 60 6.81 -1.40 -12.90
N PRO A 61 6.42 -1.77 -14.14
CA PRO A 61 5.01 -1.78 -14.58
C PRO A 61 4.31 -3.08 -14.12
N ALA A 62 4.24 -3.30 -12.81
CA ALA A 62 3.66 -4.51 -12.23
C ALA A 62 2.89 -4.19 -10.93
N PRO A 63 1.95 -5.07 -10.52
CA PRO A 63 1.26 -4.94 -9.24
C PRO A 63 2.23 -5.08 -8.06
N LEU A 64 2.77 -3.97 -7.55
CA LEU A 64 3.85 -3.95 -6.56
C LEU A 64 3.52 -4.74 -5.29
N LYS A 65 2.27 -4.75 -4.82
CA LYS A 65 1.88 -5.57 -3.67
C LYS A 65 2.13 -7.06 -3.91
N ASN A 66 1.76 -7.55 -5.09
CA ASN A 66 1.97 -8.95 -5.45
C ASN A 66 3.46 -9.27 -5.57
N VAL A 67 4.21 -8.43 -6.26
CA VAL A 67 5.67 -8.62 -6.43
C VAL A 67 6.37 -8.60 -5.07
N ALA A 68 6.07 -7.62 -4.22
CA ALA A 68 6.68 -7.49 -2.90
C ALA A 68 6.36 -8.69 -1.98
N SER A 69 5.12 -9.20 -2.03
CA SER A 69 4.73 -10.38 -1.26
C SER A 69 5.45 -11.64 -1.76
N ARG A 70 5.53 -11.83 -3.07
CA ARG A 70 6.26 -12.97 -3.65
C ARG A 70 7.77 -12.92 -3.39
N LEU A 71 8.32 -11.75 -3.12
CA LEU A 71 9.71 -11.57 -2.70
C LEU A 71 9.88 -11.65 -1.17
N GLY A 72 8.83 -11.94 -0.41
CA GLY A 72 8.89 -12.04 1.05
C GLY A 72 9.16 -10.72 1.77
N LEU A 73 8.94 -9.58 1.11
CA LEU A 73 9.11 -8.25 1.70
C LEU A 73 7.90 -7.83 2.53
N VAL A 74 6.73 -8.33 2.20
CA VAL A 74 5.47 -8.02 2.85
C VAL A 74 4.56 -9.24 2.83
N VAL A 75 3.59 -9.25 3.73
CA VAL A 75 2.51 -10.25 3.75
C VAL A 75 1.17 -9.56 3.52
N TYR A 76 0.18 -10.28 2.97
CA TYR A 76 -1.16 -9.76 2.81
C TYR A 76 -1.99 -9.91 4.07
N GLY A 77 -2.67 -8.86 4.48
CA GLY A 77 -3.75 -8.91 5.45
C GLY A 77 -5.09 -9.28 4.82
N ARG A 78 -6.06 -9.67 5.65
CA ARG A 78 -7.45 -9.95 5.22
C ARG A 78 -8.10 -8.77 4.48
N ASN A 79 -7.72 -7.54 4.80
CA ASN A 79 -8.19 -6.32 4.14
C ASN A 79 -7.53 -6.03 2.79
N ASN A 80 -6.80 -7.00 2.22
CA ASN A 80 -6.03 -6.86 0.98
C ASN A 80 -4.98 -5.72 1.03
N ILE A 81 -4.58 -5.29 2.21
CA ILE A 81 -3.45 -4.39 2.42
C ILE A 81 -2.22 -5.22 2.74
N THR A 82 -1.05 -4.74 2.32
CA THR A 82 0.23 -5.37 2.65
C THR A 82 0.79 -4.82 3.95
N TYR A 83 1.46 -5.69 4.69
CA TYR A 83 2.11 -5.39 5.97
C TYR A 83 3.59 -5.70 5.85
N ALA A 84 4.42 -4.70 6.13
CA ALA A 84 5.88 -4.83 6.13
C ALA A 84 6.39 -5.01 7.57
N PRO A 85 7.40 -5.86 7.79
CA PRO A 85 8.01 -6.01 9.10
C PRO A 85 8.45 -4.64 9.69
N GLY A 86 8.06 -4.37 10.92
CA GLY A 86 8.41 -3.14 11.64
C GLY A 86 7.68 -1.87 11.19
N ALA A 87 6.94 -1.90 10.07
CA ALA A 87 6.19 -0.75 9.56
C ALA A 87 4.66 -0.98 9.52
N GLY A 88 4.23 -2.23 9.69
CA GLY A 88 2.82 -2.59 9.55
C GLY A 88 2.29 -2.23 8.17
N SER A 89 1.08 -1.69 8.10
CA SER A 89 0.45 -1.26 6.84
C SER A 89 0.85 0.16 6.40
N TYR A 90 1.59 0.89 7.21
CA TYR A 90 1.98 2.28 6.96
C TYR A 90 3.33 2.35 6.23
N HIS A 91 3.34 1.93 4.97
CA HIS A 91 4.51 1.99 4.10
C HIS A 91 4.14 2.33 2.66
N GLN A 92 5.13 2.74 1.88
CA GLN A 92 5.06 2.82 0.42
C GLN A 92 5.87 1.69 -0.19
N LEU A 93 5.35 1.09 -1.24
CA LEU A 93 6.07 0.15 -2.09
C LEU A 93 6.64 0.89 -3.29
N LEU A 94 7.92 0.68 -3.58
CA LEU A 94 8.63 1.27 -4.70
C LEU A 94 9.27 0.13 -5.49
N GLY A 95 9.18 0.16 -6.81
CA GLY A 95 9.70 -0.91 -7.66
C GLY A 95 10.34 -0.39 -8.93
N TYR A 96 11.45 -1.01 -9.31
CA TYR A 96 12.18 -0.72 -10.54
C TYR A 96 12.48 -1.99 -11.30
N ALA A 97 12.35 -1.90 -12.61
CA ALA A 97 12.95 -2.83 -13.56
C ALA A 97 14.42 -2.43 -13.79
N CYS A 98 15.31 -3.39 -13.76
CA CYS A 98 16.75 -3.19 -13.91
C CYS A 98 17.30 -4.04 -15.07
N ASP A 99 18.29 -3.54 -15.78
CA ASP A 99 18.95 -4.23 -16.88
C ASP A 99 20.18 -5.05 -16.44
N LEU A 100 20.62 -4.88 -15.19
CA LEU A 100 21.68 -5.71 -14.62
C LEU A 100 21.13 -7.05 -14.13
N GLU A 101 21.96 -8.09 -14.23
CA GLU A 101 21.68 -9.37 -13.58
C GLU A 101 21.74 -9.20 -12.06
N PRO A 102 20.88 -9.90 -11.31
CA PRO A 102 21.01 -9.92 -9.87
C PRO A 102 22.33 -10.61 -9.47
N PRO A 103 22.94 -10.25 -8.34
CA PRO A 103 24.11 -10.99 -7.83
C PRO A 103 23.73 -12.46 -7.60
N ALA A 104 24.71 -13.36 -7.79
CA ALA A 104 24.48 -14.80 -7.57
C ALA A 104 24.08 -15.13 -6.12
N SER A 105 24.53 -14.30 -5.16
CA SER A 105 24.18 -14.41 -3.74
C SER A 105 24.29 -13.05 -3.08
N GLY A 106 23.62 -12.87 -1.95
CA GLY A 106 23.73 -11.64 -1.18
C GLY A 106 22.46 -11.32 -0.35
N PRO A 107 22.58 -10.37 0.58
CA PRO A 107 21.44 -9.91 1.35
C PRO A 107 20.39 -9.26 0.43
N GLY A 108 19.12 -9.57 0.66
CA GLY A 108 18.02 -9.04 -0.14
C GLY A 108 17.73 -9.79 -1.43
N LEU A 109 18.60 -10.72 -1.87
CA LEU A 109 18.26 -11.58 -3.00
C LEU A 109 17.14 -12.54 -2.60
N ARG A 110 16.08 -12.57 -3.39
CA ARG A 110 14.92 -13.45 -3.18
C ARG A 110 14.51 -14.11 -4.49
N GLN A 111 14.20 -15.39 -4.42
CA GLN A 111 13.44 -16.05 -5.47
C GLN A 111 11.95 -15.80 -5.25
N ALA A 112 11.20 -15.63 -6.32
CA ALA A 112 9.77 -15.41 -6.22
C ALA A 112 9.07 -16.68 -5.68
N MET A 113 8.29 -16.49 -4.62
CA MET A 113 7.47 -17.52 -3.98
C MET A 113 5.98 -17.22 -4.16
N PRO A 114 5.07 -18.14 -3.86
CA PRO A 114 3.65 -17.79 -3.74
C PRO A 114 3.47 -16.63 -2.74
N PRO A 115 2.49 -15.74 -2.96
CA PRO A 115 2.21 -14.65 -2.04
C PRO A 115 1.91 -15.17 -0.64
N GLU A 116 2.56 -14.59 0.36
CA GLU A 116 2.32 -14.94 1.75
C GLU A 116 1.19 -14.13 2.35
N THR A 117 0.51 -14.74 3.31
CA THR A 117 -0.61 -14.17 4.06
C THR A 117 -0.23 -14.04 5.52
N ALA A 118 -0.68 -12.98 6.18
CA ALA A 118 -0.42 -12.78 7.59
C ALA A 118 -1.16 -13.85 8.42
N LEU A 119 -0.42 -14.68 9.14
CA LEU A 119 -0.97 -15.71 10.04
C LEU A 119 -1.80 -15.08 11.15
N ASP A 120 -1.43 -13.90 11.63
CA ASP A 120 -2.16 -13.15 12.67
C ASP A 120 -3.58 -12.74 12.22
N CYS A 121 -3.90 -12.89 10.94
CA CYS A 121 -5.26 -12.68 10.43
C CYS A 121 -6.19 -13.88 10.69
N GLU A 122 -5.65 -15.04 11.10
CA GLU A 122 -6.46 -16.18 11.51
C GLU A 122 -7.22 -15.84 12.81
N GLY A 123 -8.53 -15.94 12.76
CA GLY A 123 -9.39 -15.57 13.89
C GLY A 123 -9.51 -14.08 14.20
N CYS A 124 -8.73 -13.20 13.52
CA CYS A 124 -8.82 -11.76 13.68
C CYS A 124 -9.92 -11.17 12.77
N GLY A 125 -10.80 -10.34 13.32
CA GLY A 125 -11.88 -9.66 12.61
C GLY A 125 -11.77 -8.14 12.56
N LEU A 126 -10.75 -7.54 13.18
CA LEU A 126 -10.67 -6.09 13.43
C LEU A 126 -10.90 -5.21 12.20
N CYS A 127 -10.25 -5.53 11.08
CA CYS A 127 -10.38 -4.73 9.86
C CYS A 127 -11.77 -4.86 9.22
N ARG A 128 -12.42 -6.03 9.35
CA ARG A 128 -13.77 -6.30 8.87
C ARG A 128 -14.80 -5.56 9.71
N GLU A 129 -14.70 -5.67 11.02
CA GLU A 129 -15.60 -4.99 11.97
C GLU A 129 -15.52 -3.48 11.85
N ALA A 130 -14.32 -2.95 11.58
CA ALA A 130 -14.11 -1.53 11.36
C ALA A 130 -14.61 -1.03 10.00
N CYS A 131 -14.82 -1.92 9.01
CA CYS A 131 -15.17 -1.50 7.65
C CYS A 131 -16.62 -1.00 7.59
N PRO A 132 -16.87 0.31 7.34
CA PRO A 132 -18.21 0.87 7.41
C PRO A 132 -19.14 0.42 6.27
N THR A 133 -18.60 -0.20 5.25
CA THR A 133 -19.33 -0.59 4.04
C THR A 133 -19.43 -2.10 3.85
N GLY A 134 -18.82 -2.88 4.74
CA GLY A 134 -18.77 -4.34 4.61
C GLY A 134 -18.02 -4.82 3.36
N ALA A 135 -17.00 -4.08 2.93
CA ALA A 135 -16.18 -4.44 1.77
C ALA A 135 -15.25 -5.64 2.02
N ILE A 136 -15.01 -5.99 3.30
CA ILE A 136 -14.13 -7.10 3.68
C ILE A 136 -15.01 -8.28 4.10
N PRO A 137 -15.08 -9.37 3.30
CA PRO A 137 -15.95 -10.50 3.58
C PRO A 137 -15.42 -11.39 4.71
N ASP A 138 -16.31 -12.24 5.24
CA ASP A 138 -15.99 -13.22 6.28
C ASP A 138 -15.30 -14.47 5.74
N ASP A 139 -15.80 -14.91 4.61
CA ASP A 139 -15.65 -16.25 4.05
C ASP A 139 -14.47 -16.36 3.08
N ASP A 140 -14.01 -15.24 2.53
CA ASP A 140 -12.93 -15.28 1.55
C ASP A 140 -11.80 -14.29 1.94
N ARG A 141 -10.61 -14.84 2.16
CA ARG A 141 -9.41 -14.04 2.43
C ARG A 141 -8.90 -13.47 1.12
N PHE A 142 -8.49 -12.20 1.15
CA PHE A 142 -7.89 -11.47 0.02
C PHE A 142 -8.85 -11.03 -1.08
N VAL A 143 -10.11 -11.44 -1.03
CA VAL A 143 -11.13 -10.95 -1.93
C VAL A 143 -11.87 -9.78 -1.28
N LEU A 144 -11.68 -8.58 -1.81
CA LEU A 144 -12.49 -7.42 -1.45
C LEU A 144 -13.71 -7.33 -2.35
N LYS A 145 -14.86 -6.99 -1.78
CA LYS A 145 -16.00 -6.48 -2.52
C LYS A 145 -15.67 -5.05 -2.97
N ALA A 146 -14.88 -4.91 -4.06
CA ALA A 146 -14.31 -3.63 -4.48
C ALA A 146 -15.37 -2.53 -4.65
N GLY A 147 -16.53 -2.84 -5.24
CA GLY A 147 -17.64 -1.91 -5.39
C GLY A 147 -18.28 -1.44 -4.07
N ARG A 148 -17.82 -1.96 -2.93
CA ARG A 148 -18.19 -1.47 -1.58
C ARG A 148 -17.02 -0.78 -0.87
N CYS A 149 -15.81 -0.84 -1.41
CA CYS A 149 -14.62 -0.23 -0.79
C CYS A 149 -14.65 1.28 -0.97
N LEU A 150 -14.58 2.04 0.12
CA LEU A 150 -14.56 3.52 0.05
C LEU A 150 -13.41 4.05 -0.79
N THR A 151 -12.24 3.42 -0.74
CA THR A 151 -11.10 3.81 -1.60
C THR A 151 -11.45 3.67 -3.07
N PHE A 152 -12.07 2.55 -3.45
CA PHE A 152 -12.47 2.34 -4.84
C PHE A 152 -13.55 3.33 -5.29
N LEU A 153 -14.55 3.56 -4.45
CA LEU A 153 -15.65 4.49 -4.75
C LEU A 153 -15.17 5.95 -4.86
N ASP A 154 -14.25 6.35 -3.98
CA ASP A 154 -13.70 7.70 -3.96
C ASP A 154 -12.75 7.98 -5.15
N GLU A 155 -12.09 6.93 -5.64
CA GLU A 155 -11.17 7.02 -6.79
C GLU A 155 -11.86 6.74 -8.14
N SER A 156 -13.12 6.30 -8.12
CA SER A 156 -13.88 6.07 -9.35
C SER A 156 -14.39 7.39 -9.94
N THR A 157 -14.64 7.38 -11.22
CA THR A 157 -15.32 8.52 -11.93
C THR A 157 -16.84 8.43 -11.85
N ASP A 158 -17.37 7.39 -11.23
CA ASP A 158 -18.80 7.18 -11.10
C ASP A 158 -19.40 8.09 -10.01
N SER A 159 -20.70 8.30 -10.09
CA SER A 159 -21.43 9.03 -9.06
C SER A 159 -21.38 8.27 -7.72
N TRP A 160 -21.38 9.04 -6.62
CA TRP A 160 -21.45 8.48 -5.28
C TRP A 160 -22.72 7.63 -5.11
N PRO A 161 -22.62 6.38 -4.63
CA PRO A 161 -23.77 5.48 -4.55
C PRO A 161 -24.82 5.99 -3.58
N GLU A 162 -26.10 5.93 -3.96
CA GLU A 162 -27.22 6.37 -3.12
C GLU A 162 -27.32 5.64 -1.77
N TRP A 163 -26.90 4.35 -1.73
CA TRP A 163 -26.91 3.55 -0.51
C TRP A 163 -25.86 3.96 0.52
N LEU A 164 -24.90 4.81 0.14
CA LEU A 164 -23.78 5.19 0.99
C LEU A 164 -23.88 6.66 1.41
N PRO A 165 -24.14 6.95 2.71
CA PRO A 165 -24.15 8.31 3.21
C PRO A 165 -22.82 9.03 2.95
N SER A 166 -22.85 10.25 2.48
CA SER A 166 -21.65 11.07 2.23
C SER A 166 -20.81 11.28 3.51
N SER A 167 -21.46 11.29 4.67
CA SER A 167 -20.78 11.36 5.98
C SER A 167 -19.87 10.16 6.28
N THR A 168 -19.98 9.06 5.53
CA THR A 168 -19.08 7.90 5.66
C THR A 168 -17.67 8.22 5.16
N HIS A 169 -17.53 9.17 4.23
CA HIS A 169 -16.23 9.61 3.73
C HIS A 169 -15.53 10.49 4.79
N HIS A 170 -14.29 10.13 5.16
CA HIS A 170 -13.59 10.70 6.31
C HIS A 170 -12.11 10.97 6.04
N ALA A 171 -11.63 10.70 4.84
CA ALA A 171 -10.26 10.95 4.39
C ALA A 171 -10.25 11.97 3.25
N LEU A 172 -9.11 12.60 2.98
CA LEU A 172 -8.99 13.54 1.86
C LEU A 172 -9.13 12.82 0.52
N ILE A 173 -8.60 11.61 0.46
CA ILE A 173 -8.70 10.65 -0.64
C ILE A 173 -8.54 9.25 -0.08
N GLY A 174 -9.21 8.26 -0.65
CA GLY A 174 -9.15 6.87 -0.20
C GLY A 174 -9.74 6.65 1.19
N CYS A 175 -9.28 5.61 1.87
CA CYS A 175 -9.79 5.22 3.18
C CYS A 175 -8.70 4.52 4.00
N LEU A 176 -8.65 4.77 5.31
CA LEU A 176 -7.70 4.16 6.24
C LEU A 176 -8.39 3.39 7.38
N ILE A 177 -9.72 3.28 7.39
CA ILE A 177 -10.45 2.75 8.54
C ILE A 177 -10.01 1.33 8.87
N CYS A 178 -9.91 0.45 7.87
CA CYS A 178 -9.49 -0.94 8.08
C CYS A 178 -8.03 -1.12 8.50
N GLN A 179 -7.21 -0.07 8.43
CA GLN A 179 -5.80 -0.10 8.84
C GLN A 179 -5.59 0.43 10.28
N ARG A 180 -6.53 1.22 10.80
CA ARG A 180 -6.41 1.86 12.12
C ARG A 180 -6.38 0.87 13.29
N PRO A 181 -7.22 -0.17 13.34
CA PRO A 181 -7.21 -1.11 14.45
C PRO A 181 -6.08 -2.13 14.40
N VAL A 182 -5.38 -2.23 13.26
CA VAL A 182 -4.29 -3.20 13.05
C VAL A 182 -2.97 -2.42 13.00
N ARG A 183 -2.26 -2.38 14.10
CA ARG A 183 -0.95 -1.71 14.22
C ARG A 183 0.17 -2.72 14.37
#